data_b62c65ea31b35314fdc75f8a516739ff
#
_entry.id   b62c65ea31b35314fdc75f8a516739ff
#
_cell.length_a   1.000
_cell.length_b   1.000
_cell.length_c   1.000
_cell.angle_alpha   90.00
_cell.angle_beta   90.00
_cell.angle_gamma   90.00
#
_symmetry.space_group_name_H-M   'P 1'
#
loop_
_entity.id
_entity.type
_entity.pdbx_description
1 polymer ?
#
loop_
_entity_poly.entity_id
_entity_poly.type
_entity_poly.pdbx_seq_one_letter_code
_entity_poly.pdbx_strand_id
1 'polypeptide(L)'
;MTVTGGATPPAVTADRIRVAEETGTRAVQMAKDGLTIDKVLTADAFENAMRVLLAIGGSTNAIVHLAAIAGRMGLEIDLDALDKMGDETPVLVDLKPSGDHYMENFHDAGGMTTLLRELKPLLKLDAMTVTGRTLGEEIDGAPPSFKQDVVRKLDNPIYPRGSIAVLHGNLAPGGAIIKQSAANEKLMEHEGRAVVFENSEDLANRIDSPDLDVTADDILVLKNIGPKGAPGMPEAGYIPIPMKLARAGVKDIVRISDGRMSGTAFGTIVLHVTPEAAVGGPLAHVMNGDRIRLSVKNREISLLVSDEELVKRAKDNPVIEPTAERGYLKLFLDTVTQADKGVDFDFLRAAKIIGKTPRR
;
A
#
# COMPACT_ATOMS: atom_id res chain seq x y z
N MET A 1 -9.68 4.47 14.19
CA MET A 1 -8.82 4.24 15.36
C MET A 1 -8.27 5.53 15.97
N THR A 2 -8.51 6.68 15.41
CA THR A 2 -8.08 7.98 15.94
C THR A 2 -9.30 8.88 16.08
N VAL A 3 -9.23 9.90 16.94
CA VAL A 3 -10.27 10.91 17.01
C VAL A 3 -10.42 11.58 15.64
N THR A 4 -11.63 11.97 15.28
CA THR A 4 -11.93 12.54 13.96
C THR A 4 -11.07 13.78 13.70
N GLY A 5 -10.39 13.80 12.55
CA GLY A 5 -9.44 14.86 12.22
C GLY A 5 -8.07 14.76 12.89
N GLY A 6 -7.84 13.79 13.78
CA GLY A 6 -6.61 13.67 14.57
C GLY A 6 -5.31 13.47 13.80
N ALA A 7 -5.37 13.01 12.56
CA ALA A 7 -4.19 12.77 11.74
C ALA A 7 -3.75 13.98 10.89
N THR A 8 -4.59 15.01 10.72
CA THR A 8 -4.35 16.08 9.75
C THR A 8 -3.63 17.31 10.29
N PRO A 9 -3.71 17.70 11.59
CA PRO A 9 -3.06 18.92 12.07
C PRO A 9 -1.54 18.89 11.85
N PRO A 10 -0.94 19.94 11.30
CA PRO A 10 0.50 20.04 11.13
C PRO A 10 1.24 19.90 12.47
N ALA A 11 2.39 19.25 12.47
CA ALA A 11 3.12 18.87 13.69
C ALA A 11 3.51 20.06 14.58
N VAL A 12 3.72 21.23 13.99
CA VAL A 12 4.19 22.45 14.67
C VAL A 12 3.06 23.35 15.17
N THR A 13 1.80 22.94 15.02
CA THR A 13 0.64 23.77 15.39
C THR A 13 0.09 23.43 16.77
N ALA A 14 -0.59 24.41 17.39
CA ALA A 14 -1.31 24.21 18.65
C ALA A 14 -2.44 23.16 18.51
N ASP A 15 -3.01 23.00 17.30
CA ASP A 15 -4.04 22.00 17.02
C ASP A 15 -3.52 20.59 17.23
N ARG A 16 -2.27 20.31 16.87
CA ARG A 16 -1.63 19.01 17.12
C ARG A 16 -1.57 18.71 18.63
N ILE A 17 -1.24 19.69 19.44
CA ILE A 17 -1.18 19.54 20.90
C ILE A 17 -2.59 19.30 21.47
N ARG A 18 -3.60 20.06 21.04
CA ARG A 18 -5.00 19.87 21.44
C ARG A 18 -5.51 18.47 21.11
N VAL A 19 -5.25 17.99 19.90
CA VAL A 19 -5.64 16.64 19.48
C VAL A 19 -4.93 15.55 20.29
N ALA A 20 -3.67 15.76 20.66
CA ALA A 20 -2.96 14.83 21.54
C ALA A 20 -3.60 14.72 22.92
N GLU A 21 -3.97 15.87 23.52
CA GLU A 21 -4.69 15.94 24.82
C GLU A 21 -6.07 15.28 24.73
N GLU A 22 -6.83 15.60 23.67
CA GLU A 22 -8.15 15.00 23.42
C GLU A 22 -8.05 13.48 23.26
N THR A 23 -7.04 13.00 22.50
CA THR A 23 -6.79 11.57 22.30
C THR A 23 -6.54 10.86 23.63
N GLY A 24 -5.71 11.45 24.52
CA GLY A 24 -5.44 10.90 25.84
C GLY A 24 -6.69 10.86 26.72
N THR A 25 -7.45 11.95 26.76
CA THR A 25 -8.73 12.07 27.49
C THR A 25 -9.72 11.03 26.98
N ARG A 26 -9.85 10.89 25.66
CA ARG A 26 -10.76 9.92 25.06
C ARG A 26 -10.36 8.49 25.34
N ALA A 27 -9.07 8.15 25.28
CA ALA A 27 -8.59 6.80 25.61
C ALA A 27 -8.97 6.38 27.04
N VAL A 28 -8.84 7.29 28.02
CA VAL A 28 -9.29 7.05 29.40
C VAL A 28 -10.81 6.86 29.47
N GLN A 29 -11.57 7.67 28.75
CA GLN A 29 -13.02 7.55 28.72
C GLN A 29 -13.48 6.25 28.09
N MET A 30 -12.84 5.80 26.97
CA MET A 30 -13.14 4.49 26.36
C MET A 30 -12.97 3.34 27.34
N ALA A 31 -11.91 3.38 28.15
CA ALA A 31 -11.68 2.38 29.18
C ALA A 31 -12.80 2.37 30.24
N LYS A 32 -13.27 3.55 30.69
CA LYS A 32 -14.38 3.69 31.64
C LYS A 32 -15.72 3.22 31.06
N ASP A 33 -15.95 3.49 29.77
CA ASP A 33 -17.18 3.14 29.05
C ASP A 33 -17.20 1.64 28.62
N GLY A 34 -16.07 0.93 28.76
CA GLY A 34 -15.92 -0.42 28.23
C GLY A 34 -16.01 -0.49 26.70
N LEU A 35 -15.62 0.60 26.02
CA LEU A 35 -15.50 0.62 24.56
C LEU A 35 -14.16 0.00 24.15
N THR A 36 -14.18 -1.27 23.83
CA THR A 36 -13.01 -2.07 23.45
C THR A 36 -12.73 -2.00 21.96
N ILE A 37 -11.51 -2.34 21.55
CA ILE A 37 -11.05 -2.19 20.17
C ILE A 37 -11.82 -3.09 19.18
N ASP A 38 -12.29 -4.26 19.60
CA ASP A 38 -13.11 -5.17 18.81
C ASP A 38 -14.47 -4.59 18.40
N LYS A 39 -15.00 -3.62 19.17
CA LYS A 39 -16.21 -2.89 18.81
C LYS A 39 -15.98 -1.80 17.76
N VAL A 40 -14.74 -1.36 17.61
CA VAL A 40 -14.32 -0.31 16.67
C VAL A 40 -13.73 -0.89 15.40
N LEU A 41 -12.89 -1.92 15.50
CA LEU A 41 -12.22 -2.56 14.37
C LEU A 41 -13.07 -3.71 13.80
N THR A 42 -14.18 -3.35 13.17
CA THR A 42 -15.09 -4.27 12.48
C THR A 42 -14.77 -4.36 10.99
N ALA A 43 -15.35 -5.33 10.29
CA ALA A 43 -15.25 -5.43 8.83
C ALA A 43 -15.67 -4.13 8.13
N ASP A 44 -16.75 -3.50 8.59
CA ASP A 44 -17.25 -2.21 8.07
C ASP A 44 -16.24 -1.08 8.28
N ALA A 45 -15.56 -1.05 9.44
CA ALA A 45 -14.51 -0.07 9.71
C ALA A 45 -13.31 -0.24 8.78
N PHE A 46 -12.92 -1.48 8.44
CA PHE A 46 -11.86 -1.75 7.46
C PHE A 46 -12.31 -1.38 6.04
N GLU A 47 -13.56 -1.67 5.65
CA GLU A 47 -14.10 -1.22 4.36
C GLU A 47 -14.04 0.30 4.24
N ASN A 48 -14.48 1.04 5.26
CA ASN A 48 -14.38 2.49 5.30
C ASN A 48 -12.93 2.98 5.19
N ALA A 49 -11.99 2.34 5.89
CA ALA A 49 -10.58 2.69 5.84
C ALA A 49 -9.99 2.50 4.43
N MET A 50 -10.37 1.41 3.74
CA MET A 50 -9.94 1.15 2.37
C MET A 50 -10.53 2.18 1.39
N ARG A 51 -11.81 2.57 1.53
CA ARG A 51 -12.41 3.63 0.71
C ARG A 51 -11.72 4.97 0.90
N VAL A 52 -11.40 5.32 2.14
CA VAL A 52 -10.62 6.53 2.44
C VAL A 52 -9.22 6.45 1.83
N LEU A 53 -8.54 5.31 1.93
CA LEU A 53 -7.21 5.08 1.34
C LEU A 53 -7.24 5.33 -0.18
N LEU A 54 -8.24 4.78 -0.87
CA LEU A 54 -8.43 4.93 -2.31
C LEU A 54 -8.73 6.37 -2.71
N ALA A 55 -9.59 7.06 -1.96
CA ALA A 55 -10.06 8.40 -2.28
C ALA A 55 -9.05 9.51 -1.95
N ILE A 56 -8.20 9.31 -0.94
CA ILE A 56 -7.18 10.30 -0.55
C ILE A 56 -5.90 10.22 -1.39
N GLY A 57 -5.76 9.19 -2.23
CA GLY A 57 -4.49 8.94 -2.89
C GLY A 57 -3.41 8.48 -1.91
N GLY A 58 -3.79 7.61 -0.95
CA GLY A 58 -2.95 7.22 0.16
C GLY A 58 -1.74 6.36 -0.22
N SER A 59 -0.92 6.05 0.78
CA SER A 59 0.28 5.22 0.62
C SER A 59 -0.08 3.75 0.43
N THR A 60 0.64 3.07 -0.47
CA THR A 60 0.57 1.61 -0.61
C THR A 60 0.93 0.87 0.68
N ASN A 61 1.78 1.46 1.54
CA ASN A 61 2.09 0.91 2.87
C ASN A 61 0.85 0.69 3.74
N ALA A 62 -0.20 1.48 3.56
CA ALA A 62 -1.43 1.33 4.34
C ALA A 62 -2.08 -0.04 4.12
N ILE A 63 -1.94 -0.65 2.94
CA ILE A 63 -2.46 -1.99 2.65
C ILE A 63 -1.80 -3.02 3.55
N VAL A 64 -0.47 -3.00 3.65
CA VAL A 64 0.29 -3.90 4.53
C VAL A 64 -0.15 -3.71 5.99
N HIS A 65 -0.27 -2.47 6.46
CA HIS A 65 -0.67 -2.19 7.83
C HIS A 65 -2.13 -2.57 8.12
N LEU A 66 -3.05 -2.30 7.20
CA LEU A 66 -4.46 -2.70 7.35
C LEU A 66 -4.58 -4.23 7.37
N ALA A 67 -3.84 -4.94 6.50
CA ALA A 67 -3.83 -6.41 6.50
C ALA A 67 -3.29 -6.99 7.81
N ALA A 68 -2.23 -6.40 8.38
CA ALA A 68 -1.70 -6.80 9.68
C ALA A 68 -2.72 -6.60 10.81
N ILE A 69 -3.31 -5.40 10.90
CA ILE A 69 -4.28 -5.08 11.94
C ILE A 69 -5.54 -5.95 11.81
N ALA A 70 -6.05 -6.12 10.59
CA ALA A 70 -7.20 -6.99 10.31
C ALA A 70 -6.90 -8.45 10.72
N GLY A 71 -5.71 -8.96 10.38
CA GLY A 71 -5.30 -10.31 10.76
C GLY A 71 -5.31 -10.54 12.27
N ARG A 72 -4.90 -9.57 13.07
CA ARG A 72 -4.96 -9.62 14.54
C ARG A 72 -6.40 -9.59 15.08
N MET A 73 -7.35 -9.08 14.30
CA MET A 73 -8.77 -9.12 14.61
C MET A 73 -9.50 -10.36 14.05
N GLY A 74 -8.78 -11.29 13.42
CA GLY A 74 -9.37 -12.46 12.75
C GLY A 74 -10.10 -12.13 11.45
N LEU A 75 -9.83 -10.94 10.90
CA LEU A 75 -10.33 -10.47 9.60
C LEU A 75 -9.24 -10.60 8.53
N GLU A 76 -9.64 -10.60 7.28
CA GLU A 76 -8.73 -10.64 6.14
C GLU A 76 -9.03 -9.48 5.19
N ILE A 77 -7.99 -8.83 4.72
CA ILE A 77 -8.10 -7.86 3.63
C ILE A 77 -7.96 -8.65 2.32
N ASP A 78 -9.05 -8.69 1.56
CA ASP A 78 -9.10 -9.27 0.24
C ASP A 78 -8.65 -8.22 -0.79
N LEU A 79 -7.52 -8.47 -1.47
CA LEU A 79 -6.97 -7.55 -2.46
C LEU A 79 -7.87 -7.39 -3.69
N ASP A 80 -8.56 -8.45 -4.10
CA ASP A 80 -9.51 -8.38 -5.22
C ASP A 80 -10.74 -7.55 -4.86
N ALA A 81 -11.22 -7.65 -3.62
CA ALA A 81 -12.28 -6.80 -3.11
C ALA A 81 -11.83 -5.32 -3.03
N LEU A 82 -10.57 -5.06 -2.62
CA LEU A 82 -9.97 -3.72 -2.64
C LEU A 82 -9.92 -3.14 -4.06
N ASP A 83 -9.50 -3.94 -5.05
CA ASP A 83 -9.43 -3.49 -6.45
C ASP A 83 -10.80 -3.13 -6.99
N LYS A 84 -11.81 -3.98 -6.76
CA LYS A 84 -13.21 -3.70 -7.14
C LYS A 84 -13.76 -2.45 -6.46
N MET A 85 -13.45 -2.26 -5.18
CA MET A 85 -13.82 -1.06 -4.45
C MET A 85 -13.20 0.20 -5.09
N GLY A 86 -12.02 0.08 -5.69
CA GLY A 86 -11.37 1.13 -6.47
C GLY A 86 -12.17 1.58 -7.69
N ASP A 87 -12.93 0.71 -8.33
CA ASP A 87 -13.77 1.09 -9.47
C ASP A 87 -14.93 2.02 -9.07
N GLU A 88 -15.36 1.96 -7.80
CA GLU A 88 -16.47 2.74 -7.24
C GLU A 88 -16.03 3.95 -6.41
N THR A 89 -14.76 4.04 -6.06
CA THR A 89 -14.23 5.03 -5.13
C THR A 89 -13.19 5.92 -5.80
N PRO A 90 -13.60 7.08 -6.36
CA PRO A 90 -12.69 7.96 -7.09
C PRO A 90 -11.69 8.67 -6.15
N VAL A 91 -10.59 9.17 -6.71
CA VAL A 91 -9.66 10.05 -5.99
C VAL A 91 -10.26 11.44 -5.88
N LEU A 92 -10.46 11.90 -4.64
CA LEU A 92 -11.09 13.19 -4.35
C LEU A 92 -10.11 14.23 -3.82
N VAL A 93 -8.96 13.83 -3.25
CA VAL A 93 -8.06 14.76 -2.57
C VAL A 93 -6.87 15.09 -3.46
N ASP A 94 -6.72 16.38 -3.74
CA ASP A 94 -5.61 16.93 -4.52
C ASP A 94 -4.35 17.03 -3.65
N LEU A 95 -3.65 15.91 -3.49
CA LEU A 95 -2.44 15.80 -2.67
C LEU A 95 -1.27 15.18 -3.44
N LYS A 96 -0.08 15.70 -3.21
CA LYS A 96 1.15 15.05 -3.70
C LYS A 96 1.27 13.62 -3.17
N PRO A 97 1.78 12.69 -3.99
CA PRO A 97 2.38 12.87 -5.33
C PRO A 97 1.36 12.84 -6.49
N SER A 98 0.08 12.60 -6.25
CA SER A 98 -0.95 12.49 -7.29
C SER A 98 -1.58 13.84 -7.66
N GLY A 99 -1.37 14.87 -6.86
CA GLY A 99 -1.88 16.22 -7.02
C GLY A 99 -0.84 17.28 -6.65
N ASP A 100 -1.31 18.52 -6.43
CA ASP A 100 -0.43 19.69 -6.29
C ASP A 100 -0.26 20.15 -4.84
N HIS A 101 -1.20 19.84 -3.95
CA HIS A 101 -1.24 20.32 -2.57
C HIS A 101 -0.45 19.45 -1.58
N TYR A 102 -0.21 19.98 -0.39
CA TYR A 102 0.42 19.30 0.75
C TYR A 102 -0.61 18.97 1.84
N MET A 103 -0.23 18.15 2.82
CA MET A 103 -1.09 17.77 3.94
C MET A 103 -1.61 18.95 4.76
N GLU A 104 -0.85 20.04 4.84
CA GLU A 104 -1.28 21.31 5.47
C GLU A 104 -2.49 21.88 4.75
N ASN A 105 -2.48 21.94 3.41
CA ASN A 105 -3.61 22.41 2.62
C ASN A 105 -4.86 21.52 2.80
N PHE A 106 -4.65 20.20 2.93
CA PHE A 106 -5.73 19.29 3.25
C PHE A 106 -6.34 19.56 4.64
N HIS A 107 -5.49 19.82 5.64
CA HIS A 107 -5.95 20.23 6.96
C HIS A 107 -6.78 21.50 6.90
N ASP A 108 -6.27 22.56 6.24
CA ASP A 108 -6.95 23.85 6.08
C ASP A 108 -8.26 23.76 5.31
N ALA A 109 -8.37 22.78 4.39
CA ALA A 109 -9.60 22.44 3.66
C ALA A 109 -10.65 21.68 4.50
N GLY A 110 -10.42 21.52 5.82
CA GLY A 110 -11.29 20.78 6.74
C GLY A 110 -10.92 19.30 6.85
N GLY A 111 -9.84 18.87 6.21
CA GLY A 111 -9.19 17.58 6.40
C GLY A 111 -10.11 16.37 6.21
N MET A 112 -9.93 15.38 7.08
CA MET A 112 -10.67 14.12 7.03
C MET A 112 -12.19 14.33 7.09
N THR A 113 -12.67 15.31 7.85
CA THR A 113 -14.11 15.60 7.98
C THR A 113 -14.72 15.98 6.63
N THR A 114 -14.04 16.80 5.85
CA THR A 114 -14.50 17.19 4.50
C THR A 114 -14.52 15.99 3.58
N LEU A 115 -13.47 15.17 3.58
CA LEU A 115 -13.39 13.95 2.76
C LEU A 115 -14.49 12.95 3.12
N LEU A 116 -14.68 12.66 4.42
CA LEU A 116 -15.71 11.72 4.88
C LEU A 116 -17.14 12.18 4.49
N ARG A 117 -17.37 13.48 4.48
CA ARG A 117 -18.65 14.05 4.05
C ARG A 117 -18.91 13.81 2.57
N GLU A 118 -17.90 14.01 1.72
CA GLU A 118 -18.02 13.73 0.28
C GLU A 118 -18.17 12.21 0.01
N LEU A 119 -17.49 11.37 0.77
CA LEU A 119 -17.57 9.91 0.67
C LEU A 119 -18.82 9.30 1.33
N LYS A 120 -19.63 10.09 2.06
CA LYS A 120 -20.77 9.58 2.86
C LYS A 120 -21.65 8.56 2.14
N PRO A 121 -22.01 8.72 0.84
CA PRO A 121 -22.83 7.75 0.12
C PRO A 121 -22.19 6.37 -0.07
N LEU A 122 -20.87 6.26 0.06
CA LEU A 122 -20.10 5.04 -0.14
C LEU A 122 -19.67 4.37 1.17
N LEU A 123 -19.93 5.00 2.33
CA LEU A 123 -19.43 4.56 3.63
C LEU A 123 -20.45 3.74 4.41
N LYS A 124 -19.98 2.84 5.26
CA LYS A 124 -20.74 2.12 6.28
C LYS A 124 -20.92 3.05 7.49
N LEU A 125 -22.03 3.75 7.53
CA LEU A 125 -22.28 4.84 8.48
C LEU A 125 -22.51 4.37 9.90
N ASP A 126 -22.94 3.12 10.10
CA ASP A 126 -23.19 2.53 11.43
C ASP A 126 -21.92 2.05 12.14
N ALA A 127 -20.76 2.06 11.43
CA ALA A 127 -19.49 1.68 12.03
C ALA A 127 -19.14 2.55 13.24
N MET A 128 -18.89 1.90 14.39
CA MET A 128 -18.53 2.57 15.64
C MET A 128 -17.15 3.21 15.53
N THR A 129 -17.00 4.41 16.04
CA THR A 129 -15.72 5.12 16.13
C THR A 129 -15.17 5.13 17.56
N VAL A 130 -13.92 5.55 17.72
CA VAL A 130 -13.30 5.72 19.04
C VAL A 130 -13.98 6.78 19.90
N THR A 131 -14.76 7.68 19.32
CA THR A 131 -15.50 8.71 20.07
C THR A 131 -16.72 8.15 20.81
N GLY A 132 -17.13 6.90 20.50
CA GLY A 132 -18.33 6.28 21.04
C GLY A 132 -19.59 6.64 20.26
N ARG A 133 -19.45 7.29 19.12
CA ARG A 133 -20.50 7.57 18.15
C ARG A 133 -20.26 6.80 16.87
N THR A 134 -21.29 6.60 16.08
CA THR A 134 -21.15 6.01 14.74
C THR A 134 -20.44 6.99 13.78
N LEU A 135 -19.92 6.48 12.69
CA LEU A 135 -19.30 7.31 11.65
C LEU A 135 -20.30 8.32 11.05
N GLY A 136 -21.56 7.90 10.89
CA GLY A 136 -22.63 8.78 10.41
C GLY A 136 -22.86 9.95 11.35
N GLU A 137 -22.98 9.68 12.66
CA GLU A 137 -23.13 10.73 13.69
C GLU A 137 -21.91 11.67 13.74
N GLU A 138 -20.69 11.16 13.52
CA GLU A 138 -19.49 12.00 13.42
C GLU A 138 -19.54 12.95 12.23
N ILE A 139 -19.95 12.45 11.07
CA ILE A 139 -20.06 13.25 9.84
C ILE A 139 -21.16 14.31 9.98
N ASP A 140 -22.31 13.95 10.53
CA ASP A 140 -23.47 14.83 10.66
C ASP A 140 -23.29 15.90 11.76
N GLY A 141 -22.55 15.55 12.82
CA GLY A 141 -22.19 16.48 13.89
C GLY A 141 -21.01 17.41 13.59
N ALA A 142 -20.36 17.23 12.44
CA ALA A 142 -19.20 18.04 12.08
C ALA A 142 -19.59 19.46 11.62
N PRO A 143 -18.68 20.46 11.79
CA PRO A 143 -18.93 21.83 11.33
C PRO A 143 -19.32 21.88 9.84
N PRO A 144 -20.15 22.87 9.43
CA PRO A 144 -20.55 23.01 8.03
C PRO A 144 -19.37 23.06 7.08
N SER A 145 -19.57 22.56 5.86
CA SER A 145 -18.58 22.70 4.78
C SER A 145 -18.44 24.16 4.36
N PHE A 146 -17.25 24.53 3.91
CA PHE A 146 -16.94 25.84 3.32
C PHE A 146 -16.33 25.68 1.94
N LYS A 147 -16.19 26.78 1.22
CA LYS A 147 -15.62 26.76 -0.12
C LYS A 147 -14.12 26.50 -0.04
N GLN A 148 -13.68 25.42 -0.68
CA GLN A 148 -12.29 24.99 -0.79
C GLN A 148 -12.13 24.16 -2.10
N ASP A 149 -10.94 23.85 -2.55
CA ASP A 149 -10.61 23.18 -3.81
C ASP A 149 -9.66 21.99 -3.67
N VAL A 150 -9.18 21.70 -2.47
CA VAL A 150 -8.27 20.59 -2.17
C VAL A 150 -9.03 19.24 -2.15
N VAL A 151 -10.24 19.22 -1.57
CA VAL A 151 -11.11 18.04 -1.59
C VAL A 151 -12.20 18.27 -2.63
N ARG A 152 -12.16 17.49 -3.69
CA ARG A 152 -13.15 17.53 -4.78
C ARG A 152 -14.45 16.85 -4.37
N LYS A 153 -15.52 17.19 -5.06
CA LYS A 153 -16.81 16.53 -4.93
C LYS A 153 -16.79 15.16 -5.62
N LEU A 154 -17.67 14.28 -5.17
CA LEU A 154 -17.81 12.92 -5.71
C LEU A 154 -18.16 12.90 -7.21
N ASP A 155 -18.91 13.89 -7.67
CA ASP A 155 -19.32 14.07 -9.08
C ASP A 155 -18.26 14.80 -9.95
N ASN A 156 -17.17 15.30 -9.32
CA ASN A 156 -16.09 15.98 -10.04
C ASN A 156 -14.72 15.59 -9.46
N PRO A 157 -14.34 14.32 -9.52
CA PRO A 157 -13.12 13.79 -8.90
C PRO A 157 -11.85 14.23 -9.66
N ILE A 158 -10.71 14.10 -9.00
CA ILE A 158 -9.37 14.28 -9.62
C ILE A 158 -9.06 13.13 -10.56
N TYR A 159 -9.36 11.90 -10.10
CA TYR A 159 -9.19 10.69 -10.88
C TYR A 159 -10.44 9.82 -10.71
N PRO A 160 -11.04 9.30 -11.80
CA PRO A 160 -12.36 8.68 -11.76
C PRO A 160 -12.42 7.32 -11.05
N ARG A 161 -11.27 6.75 -10.74
CA ARG A 161 -11.12 5.48 -10.02
C ARG A 161 -10.26 5.67 -8.77
N GLY A 162 -10.16 4.64 -7.94
CA GLY A 162 -9.29 4.62 -6.76
C GLY A 162 -7.82 4.81 -7.12
N SER A 163 -7.07 5.33 -6.17
CA SER A 163 -5.65 5.64 -6.36
C SER A 163 -4.77 4.40 -6.57
N ILE A 164 -5.25 3.23 -6.21
CA ILE A 164 -4.49 1.97 -6.18
C ILE A 164 -5.19 0.94 -7.06
N ALA A 165 -4.41 0.15 -7.79
CA ALA A 165 -4.85 -1.05 -8.48
C ALA A 165 -4.06 -2.27 -8.00
N VAL A 166 -4.71 -3.43 -8.00
CA VAL A 166 -4.10 -4.73 -7.73
C VAL A 166 -3.84 -5.44 -9.04
N LEU A 167 -2.66 -6.01 -9.17
CA LEU A 167 -2.21 -6.70 -10.38
C LEU A 167 -1.96 -8.17 -10.07
N HIS A 168 -2.35 -9.05 -10.98
CA HIS A 168 -2.10 -10.48 -10.91
C HIS A 168 -1.42 -10.98 -12.19
N GLY A 169 -0.86 -12.17 -12.14
CA GLY A 169 -0.23 -12.83 -13.27
C GLY A 169 0.81 -13.84 -12.80
N ASN A 170 1.48 -14.47 -13.75
CA ASN A 170 2.51 -15.46 -13.43
C ASN A 170 3.70 -14.84 -12.67
N LEU A 171 3.90 -13.51 -12.74
CA LEU A 171 4.94 -12.81 -11.99
C LEU A 171 4.51 -12.51 -10.54
N ALA A 172 3.22 -12.33 -10.29
CA ALA A 172 2.66 -12.00 -8.99
C ALA A 172 1.36 -12.80 -8.72
N PRO A 173 1.44 -14.12 -8.52
CA PRO A 173 0.25 -14.95 -8.33
C PRO A 173 -0.51 -14.63 -7.03
N GLY A 174 0.17 -14.12 -6.00
CA GLY A 174 -0.43 -13.61 -4.75
C GLY A 174 -0.84 -12.14 -4.82
N GLY A 175 -0.62 -11.48 -5.95
CA GLY A 175 -0.92 -10.08 -6.16
C GLY A 175 0.30 -9.17 -6.07
N ALA A 176 0.16 -8.00 -6.67
CA ALA A 176 1.07 -6.85 -6.58
C ALA A 176 0.26 -5.56 -6.61
N ILE A 177 0.85 -4.46 -6.16
CA ILE A 177 0.16 -3.18 -5.98
C ILE A 177 0.80 -2.11 -6.84
N ILE A 178 0.00 -1.33 -7.55
CA ILE A 178 0.44 -0.10 -8.21
C ILE A 178 -0.39 1.09 -7.74
N LYS A 179 0.27 2.21 -7.43
CA LYS A 179 -0.40 3.49 -7.20
C LYS A 179 -0.68 4.17 -8.55
N GLN A 180 -1.79 3.79 -9.18
CA GLN A 180 -2.13 4.25 -10.53
C GLN A 180 -2.34 5.76 -10.63
N SER A 181 -2.80 6.42 -9.55
CA SER A 181 -2.96 7.88 -9.52
C SER A 181 -1.65 8.68 -9.54
N ALA A 182 -0.51 8.04 -9.30
CA ALA A 182 0.81 8.65 -9.33
C ALA A 182 1.69 8.11 -10.47
N ALA A 183 1.17 7.19 -11.28
CA ALA A 183 1.86 6.57 -12.39
C ALA A 183 1.71 7.41 -13.68
N ASN A 184 2.66 7.25 -14.60
CA ASN A 184 2.54 7.81 -15.93
C ASN A 184 1.54 6.99 -16.75
N GLU A 185 0.48 7.62 -17.21
CA GLU A 185 -0.60 6.98 -17.97
C GLU A 185 -0.08 6.18 -19.18
N LYS A 186 0.95 6.68 -19.87
CA LYS A 186 1.55 6.02 -21.05
C LYS A 186 2.28 4.72 -20.71
N LEU A 187 2.68 4.54 -19.45
CA LEU A 187 3.41 3.36 -18.97
C LEU A 187 2.49 2.34 -18.28
N MET A 188 1.20 2.65 -18.11
CA MET A 188 0.25 1.71 -17.49
C MET A 188 -0.11 0.52 -18.39
N GLU A 189 0.12 0.64 -19.70
CA GLU A 189 0.03 -0.43 -20.69
C GLU A 189 1.40 -0.54 -21.36
N HIS A 190 2.26 -1.40 -20.83
CA HIS A 190 3.67 -1.42 -21.22
C HIS A 190 4.22 -2.84 -21.32
N GLU A 191 5.10 -3.05 -22.28
CA GLU A 191 5.87 -4.28 -22.41
C GLU A 191 7.33 -3.92 -22.64
N GLY A 192 8.21 -4.33 -21.72
CA GLY A 192 9.61 -3.96 -21.72
C GLY A 192 10.53 -5.12 -21.38
N ARG A 193 11.81 -4.90 -21.62
CA ARG A 193 12.89 -5.82 -21.24
C ARG A 193 13.26 -5.59 -19.78
N ALA A 194 13.42 -6.66 -19.00
CA ALA A 194 13.85 -6.58 -17.61
C ALA A 194 15.33 -6.21 -17.49
N VAL A 195 15.61 -5.23 -16.64
CA VAL A 195 16.94 -4.91 -16.11
C VAL A 195 16.91 -5.22 -14.62
N VAL A 196 17.58 -6.31 -14.24
CA VAL A 196 17.44 -6.92 -12.92
C VAL A 196 18.55 -6.49 -11.98
N PHE A 197 18.14 -6.15 -10.75
CA PHE A 197 19.00 -5.93 -9.58
C PHE A 197 18.64 -6.96 -8.52
N GLU A 198 19.63 -7.70 -8.06
CA GLU A 198 19.43 -8.84 -7.17
C GLU A 198 19.08 -8.41 -5.72
N ASN A 199 19.52 -7.21 -5.32
CA ASN A 199 19.24 -6.62 -4.01
C ASN A 199 19.57 -5.12 -4.00
N SER A 200 19.38 -4.46 -2.86
CA SER A 200 19.67 -3.02 -2.70
C SER A 200 21.14 -2.66 -2.91
N GLU A 201 22.07 -3.54 -2.57
CA GLU A 201 23.52 -3.32 -2.75
C GLU A 201 23.88 -3.36 -4.24
N ASP A 202 23.40 -4.37 -4.97
CA ASP A 202 23.57 -4.49 -6.40
C ASP A 202 22.95 -3.29 -7.13
N LEU A 203 21.75 -2.87 -6.71
CA LEU A 203 21.12 -1.64 -7.21
C LEU A 203 22.03 -0.41 -7.03
N ALA A 204 22.49 -0.18 -5.80
CA ALA A 204 23.32 0.99 -5.48
C ALA A 204 24.63 1.01 -6.28
N ASN A 205 25.23 -0.15 -6.51
CA ASN A 205 26.48 -0.26 -7.24
C ASN A 205 26.34 -0.09 -8.75
N ARG A 206 25.17 -0.43 -9.34
CA ARG A 206 25.01 -0.53 -10.80
C ARG A 206 24.08 0.49 -11.42
N ILE A 207 23.13 1.09 -10.67
CA ILE A 207 22.05 1.89 -11.25
C ILE A 207 22.57 3.09 -12.05
N ASP A 208 23.66 3.69 -11.61
CA ASP A 208 24.26 4.86 -12.28
C ASP A 208 25.55 4.53 -13.04
N SER A 209 25.85 3.23 -13.20
CA SER A 209 27.01 2.82 -14.05
C SER A 209 26.80 3.29 -15.50
N PRO A 210 27.81 3.89 -16.12
CA PRO A 210 27.77 4.25 -17.55
C PRO A 210 27.56 3.02 -18.44
N ASP A 211 28.02 1.86 -18.01
CA ASP A 211 27.97 0.60 -18.73
C ASP A 211 26.63 -0.17 -18.52
N LEU A 212 25.74 0.33 -17.66
CA LEU A 212 24.43 -0.29 -17.47
C LEU A 212 23.65 -0.23 -18.79
N ASP A 213 23.38 -1.40 -19.41
CA ASP A 213 22.53 -1.48 -20.60
C ASP A 213 21.07 -1.27 -20.21
N VAL A 214 20.59 -0.04 -20.33
CA VAL A 214 19.22 0.36 -19.99
C VAL A 214 18.73 1.47 -20.92
N THR A 215 17.46 1.36 -21.34
CA THR A 215 16.72 2.33 -22.13
C THR A 215 15.45 2.80 -21.38
N ALA A 216 14.76 3.81 -21.88
CA ALA A 216 13.51 4.30 -21.29
C ALA A 216 12.35 3.29 -21.41
N ASP A 217 12.43 2.34 -22.33
CA ASP A 217 11.41 1.32 -22.58
C ASP A 217 11.64 0.04 -21.77
N ASP A 218 12.76 -0.05 -21.04
CA ASP A 218 13.05 -1.21 -20.19
C ASP A 218 12.25 -1.14 -18.87
N ILE A 219 12.21 -2.26 -18.16
CA ILE A 219 11.57 -2.42 -16.86
C ILE A 219 12.64 -2.73 -15.82
N LEU A 220 12.79 -1.87 -14.82
CA LEU A 220 13.72 -2.10 -13.72
C LEU A 220 13.09 -3.07 -12.71
N VAL A 221 13.81 -4.12 -12.37
CA VAL A 221 13.36 -5.16 -11.43
C VAL A 221 14.33 -5.23 -10.26
N LEU A 222 13.81 -5.01 -9.05
CA LEU A 222 14.58 -5.15 -7.81
C LEU A 222 14.03 -6.28 -6.96
N LYS A 223 14.85 -7.29 -6.70
CA LYS A 223 14.53 -8.50 -5.94
C LYS A 223 15.00 -8.41 -4.49
N ASN A 224 14.52 -9.35 -3.68
CA ASN A 224 15.01 -9.64 -2.34
C ASN A 224 14.96 -8.45 -1.35
N ILE A 225 13.93 -7.61 -1.47
CA ILE A 225 13.66 -6.53 -0.52
C ILE A 225 12.26 -6.65 0.10
N GLY A 226 11.62 -7.80 -0.06
CA GLY A 226 10.39 -8.19 0.61
C GLY A 226 10.60 -8.56 2.09
N PRO A 227 9.57 -9.12 2.76
CA PRO A 227 9.57 -9.39 4.19
C PRO A 227 10.77 -10.20 4.69
N LYS A 228 11.14 -11.29 4.00
CA LYS A 228 12.28 -12.15 4.38
C LYS A 228 13.57 -11.73 3.68
N GLY A 229 13.49 -11.26 2.43
CA GLY A 229 14.66 -10.85 1.65
C GLY A 229 15.39 -9.66 2.29
N ALA A 230 14.64 -8.70 2.83
CA ALA A 230 15.16 -7.63 3.67
C ALA A 230 14.33 -7.57 4.96
N PRO A 231 14.78 -8.25 6.03
CA PRO A 231 14.01 -8.39 7.26
C PRO A 231 13.48 -7.06 7.81
N GLY A 232 12.17 -7.01 8.07
CA GLY A 232 11.45 -5.78 8.39
C GLY A 232 10.83 -5.07 7.19
N MET A 233 11.08 -5.54 5.96
CA MET A 233 10.57 -4.97 4.71
C MET A 233 10.75 -3.43 4.68
N PRO A 234 11.99 -2.93 4.65
CA PRO A 234 12.25 -1.49 4.65
C PRO A 234 11.67 -0.80 3.40
N GLU A 235 11.45 0.51 3.47
CA GLU A 235 11.00 1.32 2.32
C GLU A 235 12.13 1.49 1.27
N ALA A 236 12.67 0.38 0.78
CA ALA A 236 13.76 0.32 -0.20
C ALA A 236 13.31 0.00 -1.63
N GLY A 237 12.00 -0.14 -1.86
CA GLY A 237 11.42 -0.46 -3.18
C GLY A 237 11.40 0.70 -4.17
N TYR A 238 11.83 1.90 -3.76
CA TYR A 238 12.04 2.97 -4.70
C TYR A 238 13.32 2.73 -5.50
N ILE A 239 13.16 2.40 -6.77
CA ILE A 239 14.27 2.28 -7.71
C ILE A 239 14.45 3.63 -8.39
N PRO A 240 15.59 4.34 -8.25
CA PRO A 240 15.81 5.61 -8.92
C PRO A 240 15.85 5.42 -10.44
N ILE A 241 15.50 6.47 -11.18
CA ILE A 241 15.72 6.51 -12.62
C ILE A 241 17.24 6.62 -12.86
N PRO A 242 17.84 5.72 -13.68
CA PRO A 242 19.28 5.81 -13.98
C PRO A 242 19.70 7.21 -14.41
N MET A 243 20.79 7.76 -13.86
CA MET A 243 21.24 9.13 -14.08
C MET A 243 21.36 9.48 -15.56
N LYS A 244 21.83 8.54 -16.40
CA LYS A 244 21.92 8.76 -17.84
C LYS A 244 20.57 8.96 -18.52
N LEU A 245 19.52 8.26 -18.07
CA LEU A 245 18.17 8.44 -18.59
C LEU A 245 17.55 9.74 -18.07
N ALA A 246 17.75 10.06 -16.79
CA ALA A 246 17.29 11.31 -16.21
C ALA A 246 17.91 12.53 -16.93
N ARG A 247 19.20 12.49 -17.26
CA ARG A 247 19.88 13.53 -18.07
C ARG A 247 19.36 13.62 -19.50
N ALA A 248 18.87 12.49 -20.05
CA ALA A 248 18.21 12.46 -21.37
C ALA A 248 16.75 12.94 -21.32
N GLY A 249 16.23 13.36 -20.13
CA GLY A 249 14.88 13.88 -19.96
C GLY A 249 13.83 12.83 -19.64
N VAL A 250 14.20 11.58 -19.38
CA VAL A 250 13.28 10.52 -18.91
C VAL A 250 12.83 10.87 -17.49
N LYS A 251 11.52 11.00 -17.28
CA LYS A 251 10.92 11.38 -16.00
C LYS A 251 10.29 10.19 -15.27
N ASP A 252 10.01 9.11 -15.96
CA ASP A 252 9.46 7.88 -15.41
C ASP A 252 9.86 6.65 -16.23
N ILE A 253 9.89 5.50 -15.61
CA ILE A 253 10.18 4.19 -16.18
C ILE A 253 9.45 3.15 -15.34
N VAL A 254 9.02 2.03 -15.94
CA VAL A 254 8.36 0.97 -15.17
C VAL A 254 9.36 0.30 -14.21
N ARG A 255 8.95 0.16 -12.96
CA ARG A 255 9.74 -0.43 -11.88
C ARG A 255 8.92 -1.48 -11.15
N ILE A 256 9.54 -2.60 -10.80
CA ILE A 256 8.87 -3.74 -10.15
C ILE A 256 9.73 -4.22 -8.99
N SER A 257 9.10 -4.49 -7.84
CA SER A 257 9.78 -5.01 -6.67
C SER A 257 8.83 -5.78 -5.72
N ASP A 258 9.39 -6.70 -4.95
CA ASP A 258 8.74 -7.33 -3.79
C ASP A 258 8.78 -6.46 -2.53
N GLY A 259 9.47 -5.32 -2.57
CA GLY A 259 9.54 -4.36 -1.49
C GLY A 259 8.39 -3.36 -1.42
N ARG A 260 8.54 -2.38 -0.52
CA ARG A 260 7.66 -1.21 -0.38
C ARG A 260 8.44 0.08 -0.51
N MET A 261 7.74 1.19 -0.72
CA MET A 261 8.34 2.52 -0.83
C MET A 261 7.56 3.55 -0.04
N SER A 262 8.16 4.72 0.18
CA SER A 262 7.48 5.87 0.78
C SER A 262 6.25 6.30 -0.02
N GLY A 263 5.19 6.69 0.67
CA GLY A 263 3.95 7.18 0.06
C GLY A 263 4.10 8.48 -0.71
N THR A 264 5.22 9.19 -0.54
CA THR A 264 5.56 10.44 -1.27
C THR A 264 6.28 10.18 -2.60
N ALA A 265 6.73 8.95 -2.85
CA ALA A 265 7.32 8.59 -4.14
C ALA A 265 6.26 8.53 -5.24
N PHE A 266 6.64 8.89 -6.46
CA PHE A 266 5.77 8.88 -7.63
C PHE A 266 6.40 8.06 -8.76
N GLY A 267 5.57 7.71 -9.73
CA GLY A 267 5.96 7.01 -10.95
C GLY A 267 5.26 5.66 -11.10
N THR A 268 5.53 5.00 -12.21
CA THR A 268 4.96 3.70 -12.57
C THR A 268 5.74 2.59 -11.86
N ILE A 269 5.32 2.33 -10.61
CA ILE A 269 6.04 1.41 -9.72
C ILE A 269 5.07 0.35 -9.19
N VAL A 270 5.38 -0.91 -9.49
CA VAL A 270 4.68 -2.09 -8.98
C VAL A 270 5.44 -2.61 -7.75
N LEU A 271 4.75 -2.74 -6.65
CA LEU A 271 5.30 -3.08 -5.32
C LEU A 271 4.59 -4.28 -4.73
N HIS A 272 5.12 -4.79 -3.62
CA HIS A 272 4.53 -5.88 -2.86
C HIS A 272 4.29 -7.14 -3.71
N VAL A 273 5.14 -7.40 -4.71
CA VAL A 273 5.02 -8.61 -5.53
C VAL A 273 5.05 -9.83 -4.61
N THR A 274 3.99 -10.62 -4.65
CA THR A 274 3.78 -11.75 -3.74
C THR A 274 3.53 -13.03 -4.54
N PRO A 275 4.18 -14.16 -4.16
CA PRO A 275 5.23 -14.30 -3.13
C PRO A 275 6.52 -13.54 -3.47
N GLU A 276 7.24 -13.06 -2.44
CA GLU A 276 8.52 -12.37 -2.62
C GLU A 276 9.62 -13.29 -3.20
N ALA A 277 10.66 -12.72 -3.77
CA ALA A 277 11.77 -13.46 -4.36
C ALA A 277 12.48 -14.39 -3.35
N ALA A 278 12.70 -13.92 -2.13
CA ALA A 278 13.44 -14.65 -1.10
C ALA A 278 12.78 -15.96 -0.61
N VAL A 279 11.50 -16.18 -0.91
CA VAL A 279 10.79 -17.45 -0.62
C VAL A 279 10.50 -18.26 -1.88
N GLY A 280 11.18 -17.95 -3.00
CA GLY A 280 11.01 -18.67 -4.27
C GLY A 280 9.80 -18.21 -5.09
N GLY A 281 9.28 -17.01 -4.84
CA GLY A 281 8.28 -16.41 -5.72
C GLY A 281 8.81 -16.21 -7.15
N PRO A 282 7.94 -16.12 -8.16
CA PRO A 282 8.34 -16.03 -9.57
C PRO A 282 9.34 -14.90 -9.87
N LEU A 283 9.27 -13.80 -9.10
CA LEU A 283 10.21 -12.68 -9.23
C LEU A 283 11.68 -13.12 -9.08
N ALA A 284 11.98 -14.15 -8.26
CA ALA A 284 13.33 -14.70 -8.08
C ALA A 284 13.95 -15.16 -9.40
N HIS A 285 13.13 -15.65 -10.31
CA HIS A 285 13.55 -16.30 -11.56
C HIS A 285 13.54 -15.38 -12.78
N VAL A 286 13.23 -14.09 -12.60
CA VAL A 286 13.38 -13.08 -13.65
C VAL A 286 14.87 -12.89 -13.96
N MET A 287 15.22 -12.87 -15.24
CA MET A 287 16.59 -12.67 -15.72
C MET A 287 16.68 -11.38 -16.53
N ASN A 288 17.90 -10.80 -16.59
CA ASN A 288 18.15 -9.69 -17.52
C ASN A 288 17.78 -10.08 -18.94
N GLY A 289 17.04 -9.22 -19.63
CA GLY A 289 16.59 -9.45 -20.99
C GLY A 289 15.24 -10.13 -21.14
N ASP A 290 14.66 -10.68 -20.07
CA ASP A 290 13.29 -11.21 -20.09
C ASP A 290 12.29 -10.11 -20.44
N ARG A 291 11.23 -10.51 -21.14
CA ARG A 291 10.12 -9.59 -21.43
C ARG A 291 9.07 -9.65 -20.32
N ILE A 292 8.64 -8.48 -19.85
CA ILE A 292 7.55 -8.35 -18.87
C ILE A 292 6.46 -7.48 -19.48
N ARG A 293 5.20 -7.89 -19.26
CA ARG A 293 4.01 -7.13 -19.61
C ARG A 293 3.36 -6.58 -18.34
N LEU A 294 3.11 -5.28 -18.35
CA LEU A 294 2.26 -4.56 -17.41
C LEU A 294 1.01 -4.09 -18.14
N SER A 295 -0.16 -4.45 -17.65
CA SER A 295 -1.45 -3.91 -18.08
C SER A 295 -2.30 -3.56 -16.85
N VAL A 296 -2.30 -2.29 -16.48
CA VAL A 296 -3.13 -1.82 -15.35
C VAL A 296 -4.61 -1.92 -15.70
N LYS A 297 -4.96 -1.72 -16.97
CA LYS A 297 -6.34 -1.88 -17.46
C LYS A 297 -6.86 -3.30 -17.27
N ASN A 298 -6.04 -4.30 -17.55
CA ASN A 298 -6.40 -5.72 -17.44
C ASN A 298 -6.03 -6.31 -16.06
N ARG A 299 -5.48 -5.50 -15.14
CA ARG A 299 -4.99 -5.96 -13.83
C ARG A 299 -3.94 -7.05 -13.95
N GLU A 300 -3.05 -6.96 -14.96
CA GLU A 300 -2.09 -7.98 -15.30
C GLU A 300 -0.64 -7.51 -15.08
N ILE A 301 0.17 -8.42 -14.54
CA ILE A 301 1.62 -8.33 -14.55
C ILE A 301 2.20 -9.72 -14.86
N SER A 302 2.81 -9.86 -16.03
CA SER A 302 3.21 -11.16 -16.55
C SER A 302 4.65 -11.15 -17.07
N LEU A 303 5.39 -12.18 -16.68
CA LEU A 303 6.68 -12.54 -17.27
C LEU A 303 6.42 -13.36 -18.54
N LEU A 304 6.91 -12.90 -19.68
CA LEU A 304 6.65 -13.50 -20.99
C LEU A 304 7.66 -14.61 -21.31
N VAL A 305 7.77 -15.57 -20.42
CA VAL A 305 8.49 -16.84 -20.62
C VAL A 305 7.52 -17.98 -20.38
N SER A 306 7.79 -19.16 -20.94
CA SER A 306 6.89 -20.29 -20.75
C SER A 306 6.94 -20.84 -19.32
N ASP A 307 5.86 -21.49 -18.91
CA ASP A 307 5.79 -22.11 -17.58
C ASP A 307 6.86 -23.19 -17.42
N GLU A 308 7.18 -23.94 -18.50
CA GLU A 308 8.25 -24.94 -18.51
C GLU A 308 9.61 -24.30 -18.23
N GLU A 309 9.89 -23.14 -18.83
CA GLU A 309 11.13 -22.40 -18.59
C GLU A 309 11.20 -21.89 -17.15
N LEU A 310 10.09 -21.37 -16.59
CA LEU A 310 10.06 -20.96 -15.19
C LEU A 310 10.31 -22.12 -14.23
N VAL A 311 9.66 -23.25 -14.45
CA VAL A 311 9.90 -24.48 -13.67
C VAL A 311 11.35 -24.95 -13.79
N LYS A 312 11.93 -24.89 -14.99
CA LYS A 312 13.33 -25.22 -15.22
C LYS A 312 14.25 -24.29 -14.44
N ARG A 313 14.05 -22.96 -14.53
CA ARG A 313 14.84 -21.96 -13.79
C ARG A 313 14.79 -22.18 -12.29
N ALA A 314 13.60 -22.45 -11.74
CA ALA A 314 13.42 -22.75 -10.33
C ALA A 314 14.16 -24.01 -9.89
N LYS A 315 14.22 -25.02 -10.76
CA LYS A 315 14.97 -26.26 -10.50
C LYS A 315 16.48 -26.08 -10.62
N ASP A 316 16.95 -25.32 -11.63
CA ASP A 316 18.37 -25.11 -11.91
C ASP A 316 19.00 -24.13 -10.90
N ASN A 317 18.21 -23.16 -10.40
CA ASN A 317 18.62 -22.16 -9.43
C ASN A 317 17.60 -22.09 -8.27
N PRO A 318 17.60 -23.08 -7.37
CA PRO A 318 16.67 -23.09 -6.25
C PRO A 318 16.98 -21.95 -5.29
N VAL A 319 15.92 -21.25 -4.86
CA VAL A 319 16.04 -20.21 -3.86
C VAL A 319 16.29 -20.83 -2.49
N ILE A 320 17.29 -20.32 -1.78
CA ILE A 320 17.56 -20.68 -0.39
C ILE A 320 16.95 -19.58 0.46
N GLU A 321 15.88 -19.91 1.19
CA GLU A 321 15.24 -18.96 2.10
C GLU A 321 16.22 -18.45 3.15
N PRO A 322 16.19 -17.15 3.49
CA PRO A 322 16.99 -16.61 4.58
C PRO A 322 16.68 -17.30 5.90
N THR A 323 17.70 -17.67 6.63
CA THR A 323 17.59 -18.30 7.95
C THR A 323 18.49 -17.60 8.96
N ALA A 324 18.20 -17.79 10.24
CA ALA A 324 19.06 -17.33 11.33
C ALA A 324 19.13 -18.41 12.43
N GLU A 325 20.26 -18.53 13.09
CA GLU A 325 20.45 -19.58 14.10
C GLU A 325 19.66 -19.28 15.37
N ARG A 326 19.51 -18.00 15.76
CA ARG A 326 18.89 -17.59 17.02
C ARG A 326 18.46 -16.13 17.04
N GLY A 327 17.77 -15.75 18.12
CA GLY A 327 17.44 -14.37 18.44
C GLY A 327 16.22 -13.86 17.70
N TYR A 328 16.04 -12.52 17.70
CA TYR A 328 14.88 -11.88 17.09
C TYR A 328 14.84 -12.13 15.58
N LEU A 329 15.98 -12.13 14.90
CA LEU A 329 16.04 -12.39 13.46
C LEU A 329 15.48 -13.78 13.12
N LYS A 330 15.81 -14.81 13.94
CA LYS A 330 15.25 -16.16 13.75
C LYS A 330 13.72 -16.14 13.92
N LEU A 331 13.24 -15.55 15.02
CA LEU A 331 11.80 -15.41 15.25
C LEU A 331 11.11 -14.74 14.08
N PHE A 332 11.69 -13.64 13.58
CA PHE A 332 11.14 -12.89 12.45
C PHE A 332 11.07 -13.75 11.18
N LEU A 333 12.20 -14.32 10.76
CA LEU A 333 12.27 -15.10 9.51
C LEU A 333 11.41 -16.36 9.53
N ASP A 334 11.28 -17.00 10.71
CA ASP A 334 10.47 -18.22 10.87
C ASP A 334 8.97 -17.95 10.80
N THR A 335 8.50 -16.73 11.17
CA THR A 335 7.08 -16.47 11.44
C THR A 335 6.48 -15.30 10.68
N VAL A 336 7.29 -14.48 9.98
CA VAL A 336 6.77 -13.33 9.23
C VAL A 336 5.94 -13.80 8.02
N THR A 337 4.77 -13.16 7.86
CA THR A 337 3.88 -13.37 6.71
C THR A 337 4.29 -12.52 5.52
N GLN A 338 3.78 -12.86 4.33
CA GLN A 338 4.00 -12.11 3.10
C GLN A 338 3.25 -10.76 3.10
N ALA A 339 3.55 -9.90 2.12
CA ALA A 339 3.03 -8.55 2.04
C ALA A 339 1.49 -8.49 1.96
N ASP A 340 0.86 -9.40 1.23
CA ASP A 340 -0.60 -9.55 1.13
C ASP A 340 -1.27 -9.91 2.46
N LYS A 341 -0.51 -10.45 3.40
CA LYS A 341 -0.95 -10.81 4.76
C LYS A 341 -0.48 -9.84 5.84
N GLY A 342 0.23 -8.76 5.46
CA GLY A 342 0.55 -7.64 6.34
C GLY A 342 1.95 -7.63 6.95
N VAL A 343 2.86 -8.55 6.59
CA VAL A 343 4.23 -8.60 7.15
C VAL A 343 4.20 -8.64 8.69
N ASP A 344 3.26 -9.37 9.24
CA ASP A 344 3.09 -9.57 10.67
C ASP A 344 3.49 -11.00 11.08
N PHE A 345 3.68 -11.24 12.34
CA PHE A 345 3.94 -12.60 12.82
C PHE A 345 2.69 -13.47 12.72
N ASP A 346 2.81 -14.65 12.18
CA ASP A 346 1.71 -15.60 11.94
C ASP A 346 0.96 -15.97 13.23
N PHE A 347 1.69 -16.14 14.35
CA PHE A 347 1.14 -16.47 15.66
C PHE A 347 0.36 -15.32 16.33
N LEU A 348 0.45 -14.09 15.82
CA LEU A 348 -0.33 -12.94 16.29
C LEU A 348 -1.67 -12.79 15.54
N ARG A 349 -1.84 -13.51 14.45
CA ARG A 349 -3.12 -13.52 13.74
C ARG A 349 -4.15 -14.27 14.57
N ALA A 350 -5.30 -13.66 14.83
CA ALA A 350 -6.37 -14.33 15.54
C ALA A 350 -6.88 -15.52 14.71
N ALA A 351 -7.07 -16.65 15.35
CA ALA A 351 -7.80 -17.76 14.71
C ALA A 351 -9.18 -17.24 14.29
N LYS A 352 -9.63 -17.55 13.05
CA LYS A 352 -11.00 -17.22 12.62
C LYS A 352 -11.95 -17.68 13.72
N ILE A 353 -12.65 -16.73 14.34
CA ILE A 353 -13.63 -17.03 15.39
C ILE A 353 -14.83 -17.67 14.68
N ILE A 354 -14.74 -18.99 14.44
CA ILE A 354 -15.91 -19.79 14.15
C ILE A 354 -16.61 -20.03 15.49
N GLY A 355 -17.49 -19.11 15.87
CA GLY A 355 -18.53 -19.36 16.87
C GLY A 355 -18.07 -19.75 18.29
N LYS A 356 -17.04 -19.12 18.86
CA LYS A 356 -16.74 -19.27 20.29
C LYS A 356 -16.60 -17.93 20.98
N THR A 357 -17.48 -17.72 21.95
CA THR A 357 -17.46 -16.65 22.94
C THR A 357 -16.08 -16.55 23.58
N PRO A 358 -15.52 -15.34 23.79
CA PRO A 358 -14.24 -15.15 24.48
C PRO A 358 -14.30 -15.83 25.86
N ARG A 359 -13.29 -16.65 26.17
CA ARG A 359 -13.07 -17.08 27.54
C ARG A 359 -12.70 -15.84 28.36
N ARG A 360 -13.45 -15.65 29.45
CA ARG A 360 -13.25 -14.59 30.45
C ARG A 360 -11.86 -14.63 31.08
#